data_4e6c40a2c9cfab8f91e3fa292306ebe0
#
_entry.id   4e6c40a2c9cfab8f91e3fa292306ebe0
#
_cell.length_a   1.000
_cell.length_b   1.000
_cell.length_c   1.000
_cell.angle_alpha   90.00
_cell.angle_beta   90.00
_cell.angle_gamma   90.00
#
_symmetry.space_group_name_H-M   'P 1'
#
loop_
_entity.id
_entity.type
_entity.pdbx_description
1 polymer ?
#
loop_
_entity_poly.entity_id
_entity_poly.type
_entity_poly.pdbx_seq_one_letter_code
_entity_poly.pdbx_strand_id
1 'polypeptide(L)'
;LNEAVKKGLITEDKINESVFRLLRARFQLGMFDDDTLVSWSEIPYSVVESKEHVDKALEMARKSMVLLTNKNNSLPLSKSIRKVAVLGPNANDSVMLWANYNGFPTKSVTILEGIRSKLPEGAVYYEKGCDFVSTQTLFSDFDCCSYNGKKGVKATFWNNKKLEGAPAATGHFSEPLNFGNGGNTVFMPGVHLTDFSARFESVFTPKESGEVSFIVSADDGARLYIDGKEVISDWKDGFSKDKEYSLNAVKGKSYKVVLEFYQASGEAVLKFDIGTKKEIDYNKVAAKAAEADAIIFVGGL
;
A
#
# COMPACT_ATOMS: atom_id res chain seq x y z
N LEU A 1 -4.63 -16.07 37.57
CA LEU A 1 -5.42 -15.40 38.59
C LEU A 1 -5.58 -16.25 39.84
N ASN A 2 -6.01 -17.54 39.73
CA ASN A 2 -6.27 -18.41 40.87
C ASN A 2 -5.08 -18.56 41.84
N GLU A 3 -3.84 -18.68 41.31
CA GLU A 3 -2.65 -18.73 42.15
C GLU A 3 -2.33 -17.38 42.83
N ALA A 4 -2.64 -16.28 42.16
CA ALA A 4 -2.43 -14.94 42.74
C ALA A 4 -3.36 -14.71 43.92
N VAL A 5 -4.63 -15.15 43.82
CA VAL A 5 -5.59 -15.12 44.93
C VAL A 5 -5.11 -16.00 46.09
N LYS A 6 -4.71 -17.27 45.81
CA LYS A 6 -4.20 -18.18 46.83
C LYS A 6 -2.95 -17.65 47.57
N LYS A 7 -2.11 -16.87 46.88
CA LYS A 7 -0.92 -16.24 47.44
C LYS A 7 -1.22 -14.86 48.11
N GLY A 8 -2.49 -14.42 48.10
CA GLY A 8 -2.88 -13.14 48.66
C GLY A 8 -2.37 -11.90 47.89
N LEU A 9 -1.94 -12.08 46.63
CA LEU A 9 -1.45 -10.99 45.78
C LEU A 9 -2.56 -10.12 45.19
N ILE A 10 -3.77 -10.68 45.09
CA ILE A 10 -4.98 -9.97 44.67
C ILE A 10 -6.17 -10.62 45.37
N THR A 11 -7.20 -9.81 45.70
CA THR A 11 -8.43 -10.28 46.31
C THR A 11 -9.45 -10.65 45.25
N GLU A 12 -10.40 -11.55 45.57
CA GLU A 12 -11.56 -11.86 44.72
C GLU A 12 -12.41 -10.62 44.46
N ASP A 13 -12.59 -9.74 45.44
CA ASP A 13 -13.34 -8.49 45.28
C ASP A 13 -12.73 -7.61 44.18
N LYS A 14 -11.42 -7.54 44.08
CA LYS A 14 -10.75 -6.76 43.05
C LYS A 14 -10.91 -7.37 41.67
N ILE A 15 -10.97 -8.69 41.58
CA ILE A 15 -11.29 -9.42 40.34
C ILE A 15 -12.76 -9.16 39.97
N ASN A 16 -13.67 -9.28 40.91
CA ASN A 16 -15.09 -9.06 40.71
C ASN A 16 -15.41 -7.62 40.24
N GLU A 17 -14.72 -6.62 40.78
CA GLU A 17 -14.81 -5.22 40.30
C GLU A 17 -14.45 -5.12 38.80
N SER A 18 -13.40 -5.78 38.39
CA SER A 18 -12.97 -5.78 36.97
C SER A 18 -13.96 -6.54 36.09
N VAL A 19 -14.41 -7.71 36.52
CA VAL A 19 -15.43 -8.50 35.83
C VAL A 19 -16.74 -7.73 35.70
N PHE A 20 -17.17 -7.04 36.76
CA PHE A 20 -18.37 -6.22 36.74
C PHE A 20 -18.28 -5.12 35.65
N ARG A 21 -17.15 -4.43 35.55
CA ARG A 21 -16.93 -3.39 34.51
C ARG A 21 -17.05 -3.96 33.10
N LEU A 22 -16.43 -5.11 32.84
CA LEU A 22 -16.48 -5.80 31.56
C LEU A 22 -17.90 -6.28 31.21
N LEU A 23 -18.56 -6.95 32.15
CA LEU A 23 -19.91 -7.47 31.94
C LEU A 23 -20.92 -6.36 31.80
N ARG A 24 -20.81 -5.29 32.60
CA ARG A 24 -21.69 -4.12 32.48
C ARG A 24 -21.69 -3.55 31.06
N ALA A 25 -20.50 -3.37 30.44
CA ALA A 25 -20.42 -2.88 29.09
C ALA A 25 -21.09 -3.84 28.09
N ARG A 26 -20.90 -5.15 28.25
CA ARG A 26 -21.53 -6.16 27.39
C ARG A 26 -23.04 -6.20 27.53
N PHE A 27 -23.57 -6.10 28.76
CA PHE A 27 -25.01 -5.99 28.99
C PHE A 27 -25.59 -4.71 28.36
N GLN A 28 -24.90 -3.57 28.50
CA GLN A 28 -25.33 -2.33 27.89
C GLN A 28 -25.31 -2.36 26.34
N LEU A 29 -24.46 -3.19 25.76
CA LEU A 29 -24.41 -3.42 24.33
C LEU A 29 -25.39 -4.48 23.81
N GLY A 30 -26.17 -5.11 24.71
CA GLY A 30 -27.09 -6.17 24.33
C GLY A 30 -26.41 -7.48 23.87
N MET A 31 -25.16 -7.71 24.25
CA MET A 31 -24.39 -8.89 23.77
C MET A 31 -24.92 -10.23 24.32
N PHE A 32 -25.86 -10.21 25.25
CA PHE A 32 -26.50 -11.38 25.85
C PHE A 32 -27.99 -11.46 25.48
N ASP A 33 -28.50 -10.50 24.73
CA ASP A 33 -29.88 -10.45 24.27
C ASP A 33 -29.98 -11.14 22.89
N ASP A 34 -31.19 -11.48 22.47
CA ASP A 34 -31.46 -11.94 21.12
C ASP A 34 -31.19 -10.79 20.14
N ASP A 35 -30.53 -11.10 19.01
CA ASP A 35 -30.15 -10.09 18.01
C ASP A 35 -31.34 -9.24 17.53
N THR A 36 -32.55 -9.82 17.51
CA THR A 36 -33.79 -9.10 17.13
C THR A 36 -34.21 -8.02 18.13
N LEU A 37 -33.69 -8.06 19.36
CA LEU A 37 -33.90 -7.05 20.39
C LEU A 37 -32.84 -5.95 20.38
N VAL A 38 -31.80 -6.11 19.58
CA VAL A 38 -30.65 -5.19 19.52
C VAL A 38 -30.69 -4.44 18.21
N SER A 39 -31.12 -3.19 18.23
CA SER A 39 -31.38 -2.41 17.01
C SER A 39 -30.17 -2.22 16.08
N TRP A 40 -28.94 -2.23 16.60
CA TRP A 40 -27.73 -2.14 15.77
C TRP A 40 -27.28 -3.46 15.19
N SER A 41 -27.76 -4.62 15.68
CA SER A 41 -27.49 -5.94 15.08
C SER A 41 -28.18 -6.12 13.73
N GLU A 42 -29.24 -5.37 13.47
CA GLU A 42 -29.99 -5.41 12.22
C GLU A 42 -29.44 -4.46 11.13
N ILE A 43 -28.40 -3.69 11.43
CA ILE A 43 -27.79 -2.77 10.45
C ILE A 43 -27.15 -3.61 9.34
N PRO A 44 -27.64 -3.51 8.09
CA PRO A 44 -27.12 -4.36 7.01
C PRO A 44 -25.73 -3.88 6.59
N TYR A 45 -24.88 -4.82 6.15
CA TYR A 45 -23.53 -4.52 5.68
C TYR A 45 -23.50 -3.50 4.52
N SER A 46 -24.58 -3.40 3.74
CA SER A 46 -24.71 -2.39 2.67
C SER A 46 -24.67 -0.93 3.12
N VAL A 47 -24.76 -0.69 4.43
CA VAL A 47 -24.57 0.66 5.02
C VAL A 47 -23.09 1.07 5.00
N VAL A 48 -22.18 0.11 5.04
CA VAL A 48 -20.74 0.36 4.91
C VAL A 48 -20.48 0.92 3.51
N GLU A 49 -19.77 2.06 3.46
CA GLU A 49 -19.49 2.81 2.23
C GLU A 49 -20.75 3.22 1.42
N SER A 50 -21.92 3.28 2.07
CA SER A 50 -23.10 3.84 1.42
C SER A 50 -22.82 5.28 0.96
N LYS A 51 -23.58 5.74 -0.04
CA LYS A 51 -23.44 7.12 -0.54
C LYS A 51 -23.51 8.16 0.59
N GLU A 52 -24.38 7.96 1.56
CA GLU A 52 -24.53 8.85 2.72
C GLU A 52 -23.24 8.90 3.56
N HIS A 53 -22.62 7.75 3.83
CA HIS A 53 -21.36 7.67 4.58
C HIS A 53 -20.20 8.29 3.80
N VAL A 54 -20.12 8.07 2.49
CA VAL A 54 -19.08 8.69 1.62
C VAL A 54 -19.27 10.22 1.59
N ASP A 55 -20.51 10.71 1.44
CA ASP A 55 -20.81 12.14 1.47
C ASP A 55 -20.45 12.76 2.84
N LYS A 56 -20.69 12.04 3.93
CA LYS A 56 -20.32 12.46 5.29
C LYS A 56 -18.81 12.51 5.48
N ALA A 57 -18.07 11.52 4.96
CA ALA A 57 -16.60 11.52 4.97
C ALA A 57 -16.04 12.73 4.21
N LEU A 58 -16.59 13.04 3.04
CA LEU A 58 -16.22 14.23 2.27
C LEU A 58 -16.52 15.53 3.02
N GLU A 59 -17.68 15.63 3.68
CA GLU A 59 -18.02 16.78 4.52
C GLU A 59 -17.01 16.96 5.66
N MET A 60 -16.67 15.89 6.35
CA MET A 60 -15.68 15.91 7.43
C MET A 60 -14.29 16.32 6.93
N ALA A 61 -13.84 15.79 5.81
CA ALA A 61 -12.58 16.17 5.18
C ALA A 61 -12.54 17.69 4.87
N ARG A 62 -13.62 18.24 4.31
CA ARG A 62 -13.72 19.69 4.03
C ARG A 62 -13.69 20.54 5.28
N LYS A 63 -14.34 20.11 6.35
CA LYS A 63 -14.41 20.84 7.63
C LYS A 63 -13.14 20.72 8.48
N SER A 64 -12.33 19.69 8.26
CA SER A 64 -11.08 19.47 9.00
C SER A 64 -9.88 20.21 8.41
N MET A 65 -9.99 20.72 7.18
CA MET A 65 -8.90 21.48 6.56
C MET A 65 -8.72 22.84 7.24
N VAL A 66 -7.49 23.19 7.60
CA VAL A 66 -7.13 24.44 8.24
C VAL A 66 -6.26 25.29 7.32
N LEU A 67 -6.70 26.49 7.01
CA LEU A 67 -5.92 27.46 6.25
C LEU A 67 -4.98 28.21 7.21
N LEU A 68 -3.71 27.80 7.27
CA LEU A 68 -2.71 28.40 8.16
C LEU A 68 -2.28 29.80 7.72
N THR A 69 -2.23 30.04 6.42
CA THR A 69 -1.84 31.35 5.85
C THR A 69 -2.37 31.50 4.42
N ASN A 70 -2.68 32.72 4.02
CA ASN A 70 -3.08 33.08 2.65
C ASN A 70 -2.43 34.41 2.26
N LYS A 71 -1.12 34.37 2.00
CA LYS A 71 -0.37 35.58 1.60
C LYS A 71 -0.82 36.03 0.22
N ASN A 72 -0.97 37.32 0.05
CA ASN A 72 -1.37 37.96 -1.22
C ASN A 72 -2.71 37.45 -1.79
N ASN A 73 -3.58 36.89 -0.94
CA ASN A 73 -4.85 36.31 -1.37
C ASN A 73 -4.69 35.28 -2.52
N SER A 74 -3.62 34.47 -2.47
CA SER A 74 -3.35 33.46 -3.50
C SER A 74 -4.38 32.33 -3.54
N LEU A 75 -5.16 32.15 -2.49
CA LEU A 75 -6.29 31.22 -2.44
C LEU A 75 -7.61 31.98 -2.31
N PRO A 76 -8.70 31.50 -2.96
CA PRO A 76 -8.76 30.34 -3.84
C PRO A 76 -8.01 30.58 -5.15
N LEU A 77 -7.45 29.50 -5.73
CA LEU A 77 -6.78 29.59 -7.04
C LEU A 77 -7.77 30.08 -8.10
N SER A 78 -7.27 30.86 -9.04
CA SER A 78 -8.10 31.38 -10.14
C SER A 78 -8.66 30.24 -10.99
N LYS A 79 -9.91 30.38 -11.44
CA LYS A 79 -10.53 29.45 -12.42
C LYS A 79 -9.89 29.52 -13.81
N SER A 80 -9.05 30.53 -14.08
CA SER A 80 -8.31 30.67 -15.35
C SER A 80 -7.00 29.89 -15.38
N ILE A 81 -6.61 29.23 -14.29
CA ILE A 81 -5.42 28.36 -14.24
C ILE A 81 -5.53 27.25 -15.27
N ARG A 82 -4.46 27.06 -16.06
CA ARG A 82 -4.38 26.09 -17.13
C ARG A 82 -3.36 25.00 -16.88
N LYS A 83 -2.30 25.32 -16.14
CA LYS A 83 -1.23 24.38 -15.80
C LYS A 83 -0.97 24.39 -14.30
N VAL A 84 -0.92 23.22 -13.70
CA VAL A 84 -0.61 23.03 -12.28
C VAL A 84 0.52 22.04 -12.16
N ALA A 85 1.55 22.38 -11.40
CA ALA A 85 2.56 21.44 -10.96
C ALA A 85 2.15 20.89 -9.58
N VAL A 86 2.02 19.59 -9.44
CA VAL A 86 1.77 18.89 -8.18
C VAL A 86 3.02 18.15 -7.80
N LEU A 87 3.58 18.49 -6.65
CA LEU A 87 4.83 17.95 -6.14
C LEU A 87 4.62 17.38 -4.74
N GLY A 88 5.54 16.54 -4.30
CA GLY A 88 5.60 16.04 -2.93
C GLY A 88 5.28 14.57 -2.79
N PRO A 89 5.82 13.94 -1.73
CA PRO A 89 5.75 12.50 -1.54
C PRO A 89 4.33 11.99 -1.29
N ASN A 90 3.46 12.80 -0.68
CA ASN A 90 2.09 12.41 -0.34
C ASN A 90 1.05 12.77 -1.42
N ALA A 91 1.47 13.38 -2.53
CA ALA A 91 0.54 13.84 -3.56
C ALA A 91 -0.27 12.71 -4.20
N ASN A 92 0.35 11.56 -4.39
CA ASN A 92 -0.26 10.38 -5.01
C ASN A 92 -0.13 9.12 -4.13
N ASP A 93 -0.24 9.28 -2.83
CA ASP A 93 -0.20 8.18 -1.88
C ASP A 93 -1.61 7.93 -1.32
N SER A 94 -2.24 6.81 -1.74
CA SER A 94 -3.57 6.43 -1.25
C SER A 94 -3.50 5.81 0.14
N VAL A 95 -2.40 5.16 0.50
CA VAL A 95 -2.23 4.49 1.80
C VAL A 95 -2.13 5.52 2.93
N MET A 96 -1.43 6.63 2.68
CA MET A 96 -1.35 7.74 3.62
C MET A 96 -2.75 8.28 4.02
N LEU A 97 -3.73 8.21 3.12
CA LEU A 97 -5.10 8.68 3.39
C LEU A 97 -5.87 7.79 4.36
N TRP A 98 -5.44 6.56 4.57
CA TRP A 98 -6.16 5.61 5.42
C TRP A 98 -5.89 5.82 6.90
N ALA A 99 -4.83 6.52 7.27
CA ALA A 99 -4.34 6.69 8.65
C ALA A 99 -4.05 5.33 9.33
N ASN A 100 -4.28 5.24 10.64
CA ASN A 100 -4.05 4.02 11.42
C ASN A 100 -5.40 3.40 11.85
N TYR A 101 -5.44 2.09 12.05
CA TYR A 101 -6.67 1.34 12.37
C TYR A 101 -7.80 1.55 11.35
N ASN A 102 -7.44 1.63 10.10
CA ASN A 102 -8.36 1.82 8.98
C ASN A 102 -9.03 0.52 8.52
N GLY A 103 -10.14 0.66 7.81
CA GLY A 103 -10.59 -0.35 6.85
C GLY A 103 -9.97 -0.11 5.48
N PHE A 104 -10.24 -1.00 4.53
CA PHE A 104 -9.83 -0.85 3.14
C PHE A 104 -11.00 -0.26 2.35
N PRO A 105 -10.92 1.02 1.94
CA PRO A 105 -11.99 1.62 1.17
C PRO A 105 -12.03 1.03 -0.26
N THR A 106 -13.21 0.88 -0.81
CA THR A 106 -13.40 0.45 -2.21
C THR A 106 -12.73 1.43 -3.18
N LYS A 107 -12.71 2.72 -2.81
CA LYS A 107 -12.09 3.79 -3.60
C LYS A 107 -11.48 4.85 -2.71
N SER A 108 -10.20 5.13 -2.93
CA SER A 108 -9.52 6.32 -2.42
C SER A 108 -9.37 7.34 -3.53
N VAL A 109 -9.36 8.62 -3.20
CA VAL A 109 -9.05 9.70 -4.14
C VAL A 109 -7.82 10.42 -3.61
N THR A 110 -6.68 10.27 -4.26
CA THR A 110 -5.46 10.99 -3.90
C THR A 110 -5.57 12.49 -4.19
N ILE A 111 -4.73 13.30 -3.59
CA ILE A 111 -4.70 14.74 -3.84
C ILE A 111 -4.44 15.02 -5.33
N LEU A 112 -3.51 14.27 -5.93
CA LEU A 112 -3.22 14.35 -7.36
C LEU A 112 -4.44 14.05 -8.22
N GLU A 113 -5.16 12.95 -7.93
CA GLU A 113 -6.38 12.58 -8.66
C GLU A 113 -7.48 13.63 -8.50
N GLY A 114 -7.65 14.15 -7.27
CA GLY A 114 -8.59 15.22 -6.99
C GLY A 114 -8.31 16.49 -7.81
N ILE A 115 -7.04 16.88 -7.95
CA ILE A 115 -6.63 18.03 -8.78
C ILE A 115 -6.84 17.74 -10.27
N ARG A 116 -6.41 16.56 -10.74
CA ARG A 116 -6.61 16.13 -12.15
C ARG A 116 -8.08 16.14 -12.56
N SER A 117 -8.98 15.75 -11.65
CA SER A 117 -10.42 15.75 -11.93
C SER A 117 -11.04 17.13 -12.16
N LYS A 118 -10.31 18.22 -11.85
CA LYS A 118 -10.76 19.61 -11.97
C LYS A 118 -10.14 20.35 -13.15
N LEU A 119 -9.18 19.76 -13.84
CA LEU A 119 -8.41 20.39 -14.90
C LEU A 119 -8.48 19.56 -16.19
N PRO A 120 -8.27 20.17 -17.38
CA PRO A 120 -8.18 19.43 -18.62
C PRO A 120 -7.05 18.39 -18.59
N GLU A 121 -7.18 17.36 -19.40
CA GLU A 121 -6.14 16.36 -19.60
C GLU A 121 -4.82 17.03 -20.03
N GLY A 122 -3.69 16.59 -19.45
CA GLY A 122 -2.37 17.15 -19.71
C GLY A 122 -2.06 18.47 -18.98
N ALA A 123 -3.03 19.06 -18.25
CA ALA A 123 -2.82 20.33 -17.52
C ALA A 123 -2.03 20.15 -16.22
N VAL A 124 -1.87 18.91 -15.72
CA VAL A 124 -1.19 18.62 -14.46
C VAL A 124 0.15 17.94 -14.71
N TYR A 125 1.23 18.64 -14.39
CA TYR A 125 2.55 18.05 -14.21
C TYR A 125 2.64 17.46 -12.82
N TYR A 126 3.05 16.22 -12.69
CA TYR A 126 3.29 15.57 -11.41
C TYR A 126 4.72 15.04 -11.33
N GLU A 127 5.35 15.31 -10.23
CA GLU A 127 6.63 14.73 -9.85
C GLU A 127 6.66 14.57 -8.33
N LYS A 128 7.11 13.42 -7.81
CA LYS A 128 7.30 13.26 -6.37
C LYS A 128 8.24 14.32 -5.82
N GLY A 129 9.32 14.60 -6.54
CA GLY A 129 10.25 15.71 -6.33
C GLY A 129 11.14 15.58 -5.10
N CYS A 130 10.76 14.81 -4.11
CA CYS A 130 11.56 14.46 -2.93
C CYS A 130 11.08 13.15 -2.33
N ASP A 131 11.92 12.51 -1.54
CA ASP A 131 11.53 11.40 -0.68
C ASP A 131 11.55 11.82 0.80
N PHE A 132 11.08 10.95 1.71
CA PHE A 132 11.03 11.28 3.14
C PHE A 132 12.43 11.30 3.79
N VAL A 133 13.31 10.38 3.38
CA VAL A 133 14.60 10.16 4.06
C VAL A 133 15.78 9.98 3.10
N SER A 134 15.58 10.05 1.80
CA SER A 134 16.62 9.78 0.80
C SER A 134 16.67 10.88 -0.25
N THR A 135 17.88 11.21 -0.71
CA THR A 135 18.12 12.06 -1.88
C THR A 135 18.05 11.27 -3.18
N GLN A 136 17.97 9.95 -3.08
CA GLN A 136 17.84 9.05 -4.23
C GLN A 136 16.43 8.54 -4.36
N THR A 137 15.97 8.38 -5.59
CA THR A 137 14.71 7.70 -5.90
C THR A 137 14.95 6.58 -6.90
N LEU A 138 14.13 5.53 -6.80
CA LEU A 138 14.10 4.45 -7.78
C LEU A 138 13.26 4.90 -8.98
N PHE A 139 13.89 4.96 -10.14
CA PHE A 139 13.20 5.07 -11.42
C PHE A 139 12.92 3.66 -11.91
N SER A 140 11.66 3.29 -11.93
CA SER A 140 11.24 1.94 -12.29
C SER A 140 11.56 1.64 -13.75
N ASP A 141 12.23 0.51 -13.96
CA ASP A 141 12.50 -0.12 -15.25
C ASP A 141 11.61 -1.38 -15.45
N PHE A 142 10.51 -1.48 -14.71
CA PHE A 142 9.61 -2.63 -14.74
C PHE A 142 8.98 -2.85 -16.13
N ASP A 143 8.94 -1.83 -16.96
CA ASP A 143 8.54 -1.91 -18.37
C ASP A 143 9.53 -2.71 -19.24
N CYS A 144 10.72 -3.00 -18.73
CA CYS A 144 11.71 -3.88 -19.31
C CYS A 144 11.49 -5.37 -18.97
N CYS A 145 10.49 -5.67 -18.15
CA CYS A 145 10.08 -7.02 -17.82
C CYS A 145 9.09 -7.57 -18.84
N SER A 146 9.22 -8.85 -19.18
CA SER A 146 8.27 -9.56 -20.03
C SER A 146 8.21 -11.06 -19.71
N TYR A 147 7.05 -11.66 -19.95
CA TYR A 147 6.85 -13.11 -19.89
C TYR A 147 6.14 -13.57 -21.16
N ASN A 148 6.78 -14.48 -21.91
CA ASN A 148 6.27 -14.95 -23.20
C ASN A 148 5.84 -13.84 -24.17
N GLY A 149 6.67 -12.77 -24.26
CA GLY A 149 6.42 -11.63 -25.13
C GLY A 149 5.37 -10.62 -24.62
N LYS A 150 4.73 -10.87 -23.48
CA LYS A 150 3.81 -9.94 -22.83
C LYS A 150 4.53 -9.16 -21.76
N LYS A 151 4.42 -7.81 -21.76
CA LYS A 151 5.04 -6.89 -20.78
C LYS A 151 4.65 -7.29 -19.36
N GLY A 152 5.62 -7.31 -18.44
CA GLY A 152 5.43 -7.55 -17.01
C GLY A 152 5.77 -8.96 -16.55
N VAL A 153 5.11 -9.41 -15.49
CA VAL A 153 5.36 -10.69 -14.82
C VAL A 153 4.15 -11.61 -14.87
N LYS A 154 4.36 -12.91 -15.06
CA LYS A 154 3.34 -13.93 -14.82
C LYS A 154 3.32 -14.28 -13.34
N ALA A 155 2.16 -14.36 -12.74
CA ALA A 155 1.96 -14.82 -11.38
C ALA A 155 1.23 -16.18 -11.35
N THR A 156 1.63 -17.04 -10.43
CA THR A 156 0.96 -18.30 -10.12
C THR A 156 0.79 -18.38 -8.61
N PHE A 157 -0.41 -18.67 -8.14
CA PHE A 157 -0.76 -18.72 -6.72
C PHE A 157 -1.18 -20.13 -6.31
N TRP A 158 -0.88 -20.51 -5.07
CA TRP A 158 -1.29 -21.78 -4.45
C TRP A 158 -1.85 -21.51 -3.07
N ASN A 159 -2.91 -22.25 -2.69
CA ASN A 159 -3.50 -22.21 -1.35
C ASN A 159 -2.72 -23.10 -0.37
N ASN A 160 -1.42 -22.95 -0.35
CA ASN A 160 -0.48 -23.56 0.61
C ASN A 160 0.83 -22.76 0.57
N LYS A 161 1.68 -22.90 1.60
CA LYS A 161 2.97 -22.19 1.71
C LYS A 161 4.13 -22.79 0.91
N LYS A 162 3.89 -23.90 0.17
CA LYS A 162 4.97 -24.72 -0.42
C LYS A 162 5.18 -24.52 -1.91
N LEU A 163 4.36 -23.68 -2.58
CA LEU A 163 4.38 -23.52 -4.05
C LEU A 163 4.11 -24.81 -4.82
N GLU A 164 3.26 -25.71 -4.26
CA GLU A 164 3.05 -27.07 -4.74
C GLU A 164 1.59 -27.35 -5.10
N GLY A 165 1.37 -28.35 -5.97
CA GLY A 165 0.05 -28.81 -6.37
C GLY A 165 -0.57 -27.98 -7.49
N ALA A 166 -1.89 -28.13 -7.65
CA ALA A 166 -2.64 -27.36 -8.64
C ALA A 166 -2.71 -25.89 -8.24
N PRO A 167 -2.45 -24.96 -9.16
CA PRO A 167 -2.59 -23.53 -8.89
C PRO A 167 -4.02 -23.16 -8.52
N ALA A 168 -4.18 -22.32 -7.49
CA ALA A 168 -5.46 -21.72 -7.11
C ALA A 168 -5.85 -20.60 -8.05
N ALA A 169 -4.86 -19.80 -8.52
CA ALA A 169 -5.07 -18.74 -9.48
C ALA A 169 -3.80 -18.48 -10.30
N THR A 170 -3.97 -17.85 -11.47
CA THR A 170 -2.88 -17.31 -12.27
C THR A 170 -3.21 -15.89 -12.71
N GLY A 171 -2.19 -15.04 -12.80
CA GLY A 171 -2.35 -13.65 -13.20
C GLY A 171 -1.19 -13.15 -14.04
N HIS A 172 -1.31 -11.91 -14.51
CA HIS A 172 -0.27 -11.21 -15.21
C HIS A 172 -0.30 -9.73 -14.83
N PHE A 173 0.84 -9.18 -14.39
CA PHE A 173 0.95 -7.81 -13.89
C PHE A 173 1.98 -7.06 -14.72
N SER A 174 1.59 -5.93 -15.31
CA SER A 174 2.43 -5.09 -16.17
C SER A 174 3.10 -3.93 -15.44
N GLU A 175 2.74 -3.73 -14.19
CA GLU A 175 3.27 -2.67 -13.32
C GLU A 175 4.00 -3.29 -12.12
N PRO A 176 4.85 -2.55 -11.39
CA PRO A 176 5.46 -3.01 -10.16
C PRO A 176 4.44 -3.62 -9.20
N LEU A 177 4.85 -4.71 -8.54
CA LEU A 177 3.95 -5.36 -7.60
C LEU A 177 3.79 -4.50 -6.34
N ASN A 178 2.54 -4.27 -5.95
CA ASN A 178 2.18 -3.54 -4.75
C ASN A 178 0.93 -4.16 -4.13
N PHE A 179 1.10 -5.36 -3.58
CA PHE A 179 0.04 -6.06 -2.88
C PHE A 179 0.06 -5.72 -1.40
N GLY A 180 -1.11 -5.47 -0.86
CA GLY A 180 -1.35 -5.38 0.58
C GLY A 180 -2.79 -5.77 0.84
N ASN A 181 -3.01 -6.76 1.70
CA ASN A 181 -4.36 -7.26 1.94
C ASN A 181 -4.99 -6.77 3.25
N GLY A 182 -4.19 -6.14 4.13
CA GLY A 182 -4.66 -5.72 5.45
C GLY A 182 -5.41 -6.79 6.24
N GLY A 183 -5.18 -8.07 5.90
CA GLY A 183 -5.83 -9.22 6.52
C GLY A 183 -7.25 -9.52 6.04
N ASN A 184 -7.82 -8.78 5.07
CA ASN A 184 -9.22 -8.94 4.67
C ASN A 184 -9.49 -8.94 3.15
N THR A 185 -8.47 -8.74 2.32
CA THR A 185 -8.59 -8.73 0.86
C THR A 185 -7.63 -9.74 0.24
N VAL A 186 -8.14 -10.66 -0.56
CA VAL A 186 -7.31 -11.64 -1.25
C VAL A 186 -6.45 -10.99 -2.35
N PHE A 187 -5.25 -11.52 -2.59
CA PHE A 187 -4.38 -11.02 -3.69
C PHE A 187 -4.99 -11.27 -5.07
N MET A 188 -5.72 -12.36 -5.20
CA MET A 188 -6.52 -12.67 -6.39
C MET A 188 -7.74 -13.52 -6.02
N PRO A 189 -8.83 -13.46 -6.81
CA PRO A 189 -9.97 -14.36 -6.63
C PRO A 189 -9.54 -15.83 -6.61
N GLY A 190 -10.00 -16.57 -5.60
CA GLY A 190 -9.66 -17.99 -5.39
C GLY A 190 -8.41 -18.22 -4.54
N VAL A 191 -7.64 -17.19 -4.20
CA VAL A 191 -6.48 -17.27 -3.29
C VAL A 191 -6.97 -17.06 -1.86
N HIS A 192 -6.43 -17.81 -0.90
CA HIS A 192 -6.73 -17.64 0.52
C HIS A 192 -6.16 -16.30 1.04
N LEU A 193 -6.65 -15.83 2.19
CA LEU A 193 -6.08 -14.68 2.91
C LEU A 193 -4.77 -15.05 3.62
N THR A 194 -4.68 -16.31 4.09
CA THR A 194 -3.53 -16.87 4.81
C THR A 194 -3.18 -18.24 4.23
N ASP A 195 -2.04 -18.80 4.61
CA ASP A 195 -1.57 -20.10 4.15
C ASP A 195 -1.56 -20.24 2.61
N PHE A 196 -1.06 -19.22 1.93
CA PHE A 196 -0.91 -19.24 0.49
C PHE A 196 0.53 -18.91 0.07
N SER A 197 0.85 -19.17 -1.19
CA SER A 197 2.13 -18.79 -1.79
C SER A 197 1.93 -18.33 -3.22
N ALA A 198 2.93 -17.63 -3.73
CA ALA A 198 2.94 -17.14 -5.10
C ALA A 198 4.34 -17.21 -5.72
N ARG A 199 4.39 -17.44 -7.04
CA ARG A 199 5.59 -17.31 -7.85
C ARG A 199 5.33 -16.33 -8.98
N PHE A 200 6.22 -15.35 -9.10
CA PHE A 200 6.22 -14.37 -10.17
C PHE A 200 7.43 -14.62 -11.08
N GLU A 201 7.18 -14.73 -12.36
CA GLU A 201 8.19 -15.10 -13.36
C GLU A 201 8.24 -14.04 -14.45
N SER A 202 9.45 -13.63 -14.83
CA SER A 202 9.70 -12.69 -15.90
C SER A 202 11.09 -12.85 -16.50
N VAL A 203 11.29 -12.18 -17.63
CA VAL A 203 12.60 -11.90 -18.20
C VAL A 203 12.78 -10.39 -18.20
N PHE A 204 13.79 -9.91 -17.49
CA PHE A 204 14.21 -8.51 -17.48
C PHE A 204 15.26 -8.28 -18.55
N THR A 205 15.04 -7.33 -19.46
CA THR A 205 15.98 -6.96 -20.52
C THR A 205 16.20 -5.45 -20.51
N PRO A 206 17.30 -4.98 -19.88
CA PRO A 206 17.54 -3.55 -19.68
C PRO A 206 17.80 -2.83 -20.99
N LYS A 207 17.30 -1.59 -21.10
CA LYS A 207 17.49 -0.70 -22.25
C LYS A 207 18.87 -0.05 -22.25
N GLU A 208 19.54 0.03 -21.10
CA GLU A 208 20.87 0.60 -20.91
C GLU A 208 21.71 -0.29 -20.01
N SER A 209 23.05 -0.20 -20.13
CA SER A 209 23.97 -0.86 -19.20
C SER A 209 24.19 -0.01 -17.97
N GLY A 210 24.25 -0.64 -16.79
CA GLY A 210 24.49 0.06 -15.52
C GLY A 210 24.01 -0.73 -14.32
N GLU A 211 24.11 -0.12 -13.14
CA GLU A 211 23.60 -0.70 -11.92
C GLU A 211 22.09 -0.60 -11.88
N VAL A 212 21.43 -1.72 -11.65
CA VAL A 212 19.98 -1.86 -11.50
C VAL A 212 19.69 -2.50 -10.15
N SER A 213 18.77 -1.91 -9.39
CA SER A 213 18.32 -2.41 -8.09
C SER A 213 17.03 -3.20 -8.24
N PHE A 214 16.99 -4.36 -7.58
CA PHE A 214 15.81 -5.19 -7.36
C PHE A 214 15.40 -5.02 -5.91
N ILE A 215 14.22 -4.48 -5.65
CA ILE A 215 13.75 -4.16 -4.29
C ILE A 215 12.53 -5.02 -3.97
N VAL A 216 12.57 -5.73 -2.84
CA VAL A 216 11.50 -6.58 -2.34
C VAL A 216 11.17 -6.18 -0.91
N SER A 217 9.89 -5.92 -0.62
CA SER A 217 9.34 -5.86 0.74
C SER A 217 8.26 -6.91 0.86
N ALA A 218 8.28 -7.69 1.91
CA ALA A 218 7.32 -8.77 2.11
C ALA A 218 6.87 -8.91 3.56
N ASP A 219 5.68 -9.40 3.74
CA ASP A 219 5.11 -10.00 4.93
C ASP A 219 4.23 -11.17 4.45
N ASP A 220 4.60 -12.43 4.62
CA ASP A 220 5.77 -13.00 5.32
C ASP A 220 7.00 -13.19 4.41
N GLY A 221 7.30 -14.43 4.02
CA GLY A 221 8.54 -14.82 3.39
C GLY A 221 8.65 -14.50 1.90
N ALA A 222 9.80 -13.97 1.48
CA ALA A 222 10.13 -13.78 0.08
C ALA A 222 11.56 -14.20 -0.25
N ARG A 223 11.78 -14.64 -1.51
CA ARG A 223 13.10 -14.91 -2.06
C ARG A 223 13.12 -14.60 -3.56
N LEU A 224 14.22 -14.02 -4.00
CA LEU A 224 14.42 -13.59 -5.38
C LEU A 224 15.56 -14.37 -6.03
N TYR A 225 15.33 -14.82 -7.25
CA TYR A 225 16.31 -15.51 -8.07
C TYR A 225 16.56 -14.72 -9.36
N ILE A 226 17.83 -14.56 -9.71
CA ILE A 226 18.27 -14.02 -11.00
C ILE A 226 19.10 -15.11 -11.71
N ASP A 227 18.69 -15.52 -12.91
CA ASP A 227 19.29 -16.60 -13.67
C ASP A 227 19.47 -17.90 -12.85
N GLY A 228 18.51 -18.19 -11.97
CA GLY A 228 18.50 -19.37 -11.09
C GLY A 228 19.35 -19.25 -9.83
N LYS A 229 20.10 -18.15 -9.64
CA LYS A 229 20.84 -17.88 -8.42
C LYS A 229 19.94 -17.13 -7.44
N GLU A 230 19.83 -17.60 -6.20
CA GLU A 230 19.16 -16.89 -5.11
C GLU A 230 20.00 -15.66 -4.72
N VAL A 231 19.41 -14.47 -4.85
CA VAL A 231 20.08 -13.17 -4.60
C VAL A 231 19.47 -12.42 -3.45
N ILE A 232 18.20 -12.67 -3.11
CA ILE A 232 17.55 -12.24 -1.88
C ILE A 232 16.93 -13.47 -1.24
N SER A 233 17.17 -13.67 0.06
CA SER A 233 16.62 -14.76 0.86
C SER A 233 16.12 -14.20 2.19
N ASP A 234 14.81 -14.17 2.33
CA ASP A 234 14.12 -13.85 3.58
C ASP A 234 12.90 -14.76 3.74
N TRP A 235 13.16 -16.07 3.79
CA TRP A 235 12.14 -17.11 3.81
C TRP A 235 11.79 -17.48 5.25
N LYS A 236 11.11 -16.55 5.94
CA LYS A 236 10.66 -16.68 7.34
C LYS A 236 9.39 -15.90 7.56
N ASP A 237 8.62 -16.27 8.59
CA ASP A 237 7.42 -15.55 9.00
C ASP A 237 7.78 -14.17 9.55
N GLY A 238 6.96 -13.17 9.28
CA GLY A 238 7.03 -11.80 9.77
C GLY A 238 7.46 -10.77 8.74
N PHE A 239 7.13 -9.51 9.04
CA PHE A 239 7.42 -8.38 8.16
C PHE A 239 8.92 -8.20 7.95
N SER A 240 9.33 -8.10 6.70
CA SER A 240 10.68 -7.75 6.31
C SER A 240 10.71 -6.34 5.72
N LYS A 241 11.67 -5.55 6.19
CA LYS A 241 12.02 -4.27 5.56
C LYS A 241 12.54 -4.53 4.15
N ASP A 242 12.58 -3.48 3.34
CA ASP A 242 13.09 -3.53 1.99
C ASP A 242 14.42 -4.28 1.92
N LYS A 243 14.42 -5.35 1.14
CA LYS A 243 15.62 -6.09 0.74
C LYS A 243 15.98 -5.66 -0.66
N GLU A 244 17.26 -5.44 -0.87
CA GLU A 244 17.78 -4.97 -2.13
C GLU A 244 18.90 -5.85 -2.65
N TYR A 245 18.89 -6.07 -3.95
CA TYR A 245 20.00 -6.65 -4.69
C TYR A 245 20.35 -5.77 -5.88
N SER A 246 21.63 -5.37 -5.99
CA SER A 246 22.14 -4.60 -7.12
C SER A 246 22.81 -5.53 -8.16
N LEU A 247 22.48 -5.33 -9.42
CA LEU A 247 23.02 -6.02 -10.57
C LEU A 247 23.65 -5.01 -11.53
N ASN A 248 24.91 -5.23 -11.93
CA ASN A 248 25.48 -4.53 -13.09
C ASN A 248 24.91 -5.14 -14.37
N ALA A 249 23.81 -4.58 -14.83
CA ALA A 249 23.05 -5.05 -15.98
C ALA A 249 23.72 -4.61 -17.29
N VAL A 250 23.64 -5.46 -18.31
CA VAL A 250 24.17 -5.19 -19.65
C VAL A 250 23.01 -4.97 -20.61
N LYS A 251 23.05 -3.86 -21.34
CA LYS A 251 22.02 -3.51 -22.34
C LYS A 251 21.69 -4.67 -23.27
N GLY A 252 20.40 -4.97 -23.38
CA GLY A 252 19.89 -6.02 -24.27
C GLY A 252 20.16 -7.47 -23.81
N LYS A 253 20.90 -7.69 -22.73
CA LYS A 253 21.05 -9.01 -22.14
C LYS A 253 19.80 -9.35 -21.32
N SER A 254 19.25 -10.53 -21.56
CA SER A 254 18.09 -11.01 -20.81
C SER A 254 18.51 -11.71 -19.53
N TYR A 255 17.82 -11.39 -18.44
CA TYR A 255 17.99 -11.99 -17.12
C TYR A 255 16.67 -12.64 -16.69
N LYS A 256 16.70 -13.93 -16.36
CA LYS A 256 15.52 -14.62 -15.84
C LYS A 256 15.29 -14.20 -14.39
N VAL A 257 14.12 -13.63 -14.10
CA VAL A 257 13.72 -13.15 -12.77
C VAL A 257 12.62 -14.05 -12.23
N VAL A 258 12.81 -14.60 -11.03
CA VAL A 258 11.79 -15.37 -10.32
C VAL A 258 11.71 -14.85 -8.90
N LEU A 259 10.54 -14.32 -8.51
CA LEU A 259 10.22 -13.95 -7.14
C LEU A 259 9.25 -14.99 -6.57
N GLU A 260 9.58 -15.54 -5.44
CA GLU A 260 8.72 -16.43 -4.67
C GLU A 260 8.31 -15.76 -3.36
N PHE A 261 7.07 -15.98 -2.97
CA PHE A 261 6.45 -15.40 -1.81
C PHE A 261 5.57 -16.44 -1.11
N TYR A 262 5.47 -16.37 0.20
CA TYR A 262 4.42 -17.05 0.94
C TYR A 262 3.88 -16.17 2.06
N GLN A 263 2.61 -16.40 2.40
CA GLN A 263 1.89 -15.84 3.53
C GLN A 263 1.52 -16.95 4.50
N ALA A 264 1.88 -16.77 5.77
CA ALA A 264 1.49 -17.69 6.85
C ALA A 264 0.19 -17.21 7.53
N SER A 265 0.22 -16.03 8.14
CA SER A 265 -0.92 -15.50 8.89
C SER A 265 -0.86 -13.97 9.03
N GLY A 266 -1.98 -13.35 9.38
CA GLY A 266 -2.07 -11.91 9.54
C GLY A 266 -2.21 -11.16 8.23
N GLU A 267 -1.63 -9.98 8.16
CA GLU A 267 -1.59 -9.18 6.94
C GLU A 267 -0.56 -9.73 5.95
N ALA A 268 -0.91 -9.75 4.68
CA ALA A 268 0.02 -10.07 3.60
C ALA A 268 0.46 -8.79 2.90
N VAL A 269 1.75 -8.61 2.73
CA VAL A 269 2.34 -7.52 1.93
C VAL A 269 3.36 -8.09 0.97
N LEU A 270 3.30 -7.69 -0.30
CA LEU A 270 4.34 -7.96 -1.26
C LEU A 270 4.53 -6.76 -2.17
N LYS A 271 5.68 -6.10 -2.07
CA LYS A 271 6.10 -5.05 -3.00
C LYS A 271 7.35 -5.53 -3.74
N PHE A 272 7.37 -5.30 -5.03
CA PHE A 272 8.52 -5.63 -5.86
C PHE A 272 8.64 -4.66 -7.02
N ASP A 273 9.82 -4.07 -7.16
CA ASP A 273 10.18 -3.23 -8.30
C ASP A 273 11.63 -3.49 -8.73
N ILE A 274 11.90 -3.16 -9.98
CA ILE A 274 13.21 -3.21 -10.61
C ILE A 274 13.46 -1.83 -11.20
N GLY A 275 14.62 -1.23 -10.90
CA GLY A 275 14.89 0.09 -11.44
C GLY A 275 16.29 0.60 -11.14
N THR A 276 16.55 1.80 -11.63
CA THR A 276 17.81 2.50 -11.46
C THR A 276 17.64 3.57 -10.38
N LYS A 277 18.47 3.54 -9.34
CA LYS A 277 18.54 4.61 -8.34
C LYS A 277 19.28 5.80 -8.90
N LYS A 278 18.67 6.96 -8.82
CA LYS A 278 19.28 8.24 -9.24
C LYS A 278 19.07 9.30 -8.18
N GLU A 279 20.05 10.20 -8.03
CA GLU A 279 19.86 11.42 -7.26
C GLU A 279 18.71 12.24 -7.84
N ILE A 280 17.93 12.83 -6.96
CA ILE A 280 16.87 13.75 -7.36
C ILE A 280 17.49 15.04 -7.83
N ASP A 281 17.32 15.36 -9.10
CA ASP A 281 17.71 16.66 -9.65
C ASP A 281 16.67 17.74 -9.31
N TYR A 282 16.80 18.31 -8.12
CA TYR A 282 15.89 19.35 -7.62
C TYR A 282 15.83 20.57 -8.53
N ASN A 283 16.92 20.91 -9.24
CA ASN A 283 16.92 22.04 -10.17
C ASN A 283 16.05 21.75 -11.39
N LYS A 284 16.11 20.53 -11.91
CA LYS A 284 15.25 20.09 -13.01
C LYS A 284 13.78 20.05 -12.59
N VAL A 285 13.47 19.53 -11.40
CA VAL A 285 12.11 19.52 -10.86
C VAL A 285 11.58 20.95 -10.70
N ALA A 286 12.37 21.85 -10.10
CA ALA A 286 12.00 23.25 -9.91
C ALA A 286 11.80 23.98 -11.24
N ALA A 287 12.70 23.80 -12.21
CA ALA A 287 12.58 24.41 -13.54
C ALA A 287 11.30 23.96 -14.24
N LYS A 288 10.97 22.66 -14.17
CA LYS A 288 9.75 22.13 -14.77
C LYS A 288 8.48 22.62 -14.06
N ALA A 289 8.51 22.69 -12.73
CA ALA A 289 7.41 23.23 -11.95
C ALA A 289 7.15 24.73 -12.22
N ALA A 290 8.21 25.49 -12.48
CA ALA A 290 8.11 26.92 -12.78
C ALA A 290 7.38 27.23 -14.11
N GLU A 291 7.18 26.26 -15.00
CA GLU A 291 6.35 26.39 -16.20
C GLU A 291 4.84 26.45 -15.90
N ALA A 292 4.44 26.14 -14.66
CA ALA A 292 3.04 26.09 -14.27
C ALA A 292 2.52 27.43 -13.73
N ASP A 293 1.21 27.65 -13.85
CA ASP A 293 0.52 28.81 -13.28
C ASP A 293 0.44 28.75 -11.76
N ALA A 294 0.44 27.53 -11.21
CA ALA A 294 0.45 27.26 -9.78
C ALA A 294 1.24 26.00 -9.45
N ILE A 295 1.89 26.02 -8.29
CA ILE A 295 2.62 24.86 -7.74
C ILE A 295 1.91 24.44 -6.46
N ILE A 296 1.55 23.16 -6.36
CA ILE A 296 0.97 22.55 -5.16
C ILE A 296 1.99 21.54 -4.64
N PHE A 297 2.54 21.79 -3.46
CA PHE A 297 3.45 20.86 -2.80
C PHE A 297 2.69 20.13 -1.68
N VAL A 298 2.68 18.81 -1.74
CA VAL A 298 1.99 17.93 -0.79
C VAL A 298 3.04 17.23 0.06
N GLY A 299 3.38 17.88 1.16
CA GLY A 299 4.22 17.32 2.20
C GLY A 299 3.40 16.57 3.25
N GLY A 300 4.07 16.09 4.28
CA GLY A 300 3.47 15.42 5.44
C GLY A 300 4.47 14.51 6.15
N LEU A 301 3.99 13.87 7.22
CA LEU A 301 4.75 12.91 8.02
C LEU A 301 4.60 11.50 7.46
#